data_78222bb4808c60d4f6072aacc53ca80f
#
_entry.id   78222bb4808c60d4f6072aacc53ca80f
#
_cell.length_a   1.000
_cell.length_b   1.000
_cell.length_c   1.000
_cell.angle_alpha   90.00
_cell.angle_beta   90.00
_cell.angle_gamma   90.00
#
_symmetry.space_group_name_H-M   'P 1'
#
loop_
_entity.id
_entity.type
_entity.pdbx_description
1 polymer ?
#
loop_
_entity_poly.entity_id
_entity_poly.type
_entity_poly.pdbx_seq_one_letter_code
_entity_poly.pdbx_strand_id
1 'polypeptide(L)'
;TLSEPKSLEHLFRVAGGLDSMVPGETEVLGQLKKAYEISLQHKYTGRILNKAFQKAFNVAKQIRTETNIQRGSVSVGSVAVELAEKIFSSLSDRQVMVIGAGEASEKTARALLSRGAHSIIVSNRSHERAVALAQELEGRAIHFDEWATEFSKIDIVISSTSAPHPILDRAKLEPLMKLRKNRSLLLIDIAVPRDIEPDVNFLENVYLYNIDDLQAIANDYLKQRREEIVRCEKIISEKVKPLREMKNIQPQMNTDQHEYVANETA
;
A
#
# COMPACT_ATOMS: atom_id res chain seq x y z
N THR A 1 29.14 5.12 -1.15
CA THR A 1 29.39 4.66 -2.53
C THR A 1 29.48 3.15 -2.54
N LEU A 2 28.75 2.47 -3.42
CA LEU A 2 28.79 1.02 -3.61
C LEU A 2 29.59 0.71 -4.87
N SER A 3 30.52 -0.27 -4.76
CA SER A 3 31.24 -0.83 -5.92
C SER A 3 30.56 -2.09 -6.42
N GLU A 4 30.83 -2.50 -7.66
CA GLU A 4 30.36 -3.79 -8.17
C GLU A 4 30.94 -4.97 -7.39
N PRO A 5 30.18 -6.04 -7.15
CA PRO A 5 28.81 -6.30 -7.63
C PRO A 5 27.70 -5.73 -6.73
N LYS A 6 28.04 -5.13 -5.59
CA LYS A 6 27.06 -4.60 -4.61
C LYS A 6 26.18 -3.49 -5.18
N SER A 7 26.72 -2.67 -6.08
CA SER A 7 25.94 -1.61 -6.75
C SER A 7 24.82 -2.17 -7.64
N LEU A 8 25.07 -3.27 -8.35
CA LEU A 8 24.06 -3.97 -9.16
C LEU A 8 23.04 -4.70 -8.30
N GLU A 9 23.50 -5.34 -7.23
CA GLU A 9 22.62 -5.97 -6.25
C GLU A 9 21.64 -4.95 -5.65
N HIS A 10 22.15 -3.80 -5.22
CA HIS A 10 21.33 -2.70 -4.73
C HIS A 10 20.34 -2.18 -5.80
N LEU A 11 20.79 -2.00 -7.05
CA LEU A 11 19.89 -1.60 -8.14
C LEU A 11 18.76 -2.61 -8.36
N PHE A 12 19.04 -3.91 -8.25
CA PHE A 12 18.02 -4.96 -8.37
C PHE A 12 17.05 -4.96 -7.20
N ARG A 13 17.54 -4.70 -5.96
CA ARG A 13 16.71 -4.55 -4.77
C ARG A 13 15.77 -3.35 -4.88
N VAL A 14 16.30 -2.19 -5.31
CA VAL A 14 15.50 -0.98 -5.55
C VAL A 14 14.45 -1.24 -6.63
N ALA A 15 14.84 -1.82 -7.77
CA ALA A 15 13.90 -2.14 -8.84
C ALA A 15 12.82 -3.14 -8.41
N GLY A 16 13.16 -4.08 -7.53
CA GLY A 16 12.25 -5.07 -6.93
C GLY A 16 11.36 -4.50 -5.83
N GLY A 17 11.61 -3.24 -5.39
CA GLY A 17 10.87 -2.59 -4.30
C GLY A 17 11.25 -3.11 -2.91
N LEU A 18 12.44 -3.76 -2.74
CA LEU A 18 12.85 -4.34 -1.45
C LEU A 18 13.46 -3.32 -0.48
N ASP A 19 13.98 -2.21 -1.02
CA ASP A 19 14.60 -1.15 -0.23
C ASP A 19 13.64 0.02 0.07
N SER A 20 12.34 -0.18 -0.16
CA SER A 20 11.30 0.76 0.23
C SER A 20 10.90 0.61 1.69
N MET A 21 10.32 1.66 2.29
CA MET A 21 9.66 1.58 3.60
C MET A 21 8.51 0.58 3.62
N VAL A 22 7.87 0.37 2.46
CA VAL A 22 6.86 -0.68 2.24
C VAL A 22 7.41 -1.66 1.21
N PRO A 23 8.11 -2.73 1.64
CA PRO A 23 8.70 -3.69 0.71
C PRO A 23 7.67 -4.25 -0.27
N GLY A 24 8.00 -4.22 -1.56
CA GLY A 24 7.12 -4.69 -2.64
C GLY A 24 6.17 -3.64 -3.22
N GLU A 25 6.26 -2.36 -2.82
CA GLU A 25 5.46 -1.31 -3.45
C GLU A 25 5.81 -1.15 -4.94
N THR A 26 4.81 -0.76 -5.73
CA THR A 26 4.95 -0.70 -7.20
C THR A 26 5.50 0.62 -7.70
N GLU A 27 5.39 1.66 -6.91
CA GLU A 27 5.72 3.03 -7.31
C GLU A 27 7.21 3.23 -7.57
N VAL A 28 8.08 2.63 -6.74
CA VAL A 28 9.54 2.73 -6.87
C VAL A 28 10.02 2.29 -8.26
N LEU A 29 9.49 1.19 -8.79
CA LEU A 29 9.87 0.74 -10.14
C LEU A 29 9.42 1.74 -11.21
N GLY A 30 8.23 2.34 -11.06
CA GLY A 30 7.74 3.39 -11.96
C GLY A 30 8.66 4.62 -11.95
N GLN A 31 9.04 5.08 -10.75
CA GLN A 31 9.96 6.20 -10.56
C GLN A 31 11.34 5.89 -11.16
N LEU A 32 11.87 4.70 -10.93
CA LEU A 32 13.16 4.25 -11.47
C LEU A 32 13.16 4.21 -13.00
N LYS A 33 12.07 3.71 -13.63
CA LYS A 33 11.92 3.71 -15.10
C LYS A 33 11.90 5.12 -15.65
N LYS A 34 11.12 6.01 -15.04
CA LYS A 34 11.03 7.41 -15.45
C LYS A 34 12.38 8.12 -15.35
N ALA A 35 13.12 7.91 -14.26
CA ALA A 35 14.47 8.47 -14.09
C ALA A 35 15.44 7.93 -15.14
N TYR A 36 15.39 6.63 -15.45
CA TYR A 36 16.19 6.03 -16.51
C TYR A 36 15.86 6.58 -17.90
N GLU A 37 14.57 6.72 -18.24
CA GLU A 37 14.12 7.29 -19.52
C GLU A 37 14.63 8.73 -19.73
N ILE A 38 14.54 9.58 -18.70
CA ILE A 38 15.08 10.95 -18.73
C ILE A 38 16.58 10.91 -18.96
N SER A 39 17.31 10.04 -18.24
CA SER A 39 18.77 9.92 -18.38
C SER A 39 19.19 9.42 -19.77
N LEU A 40 18.38 8.52 -20.36
CA LEU A 40 18.61 8.00 -21.70
C LEU A 40 18.38 9.09 -22.77
N GLN A 41 17.29 9.86 -22.66
CA GLN A 41 16.97 10.96 -23.58
C GLN A 41 18.07 12.02 -23.60
N HIS A 42 18.65 12.33 -22.44
CA HIS A 42 19.75 13.29 -22.31
C HIS A 42 21.13 12.69 -22.57
N LYS A 43 21.22 11.40 -22.98
CA LYS A 43 22.48 10.69 -23.26
C LYS A 43 23.43 10.60 -22.06
N TYR A 44 22.89 10.63 -20.84
CA TYR A 44 23.66 10.49 -19.60
C TYR A 44 23.99 9.02 -19.25
N THR A 45 23.42 8.05 -19.99
CA THR A 45 23.68 6.63 -19.80
C THR A 45 24.43 6.06 -20.99
N GLY A 46 25.52 5.32 -20.71
CA GLY A 46 26.26 4.56 -21.70
C GLY A 46 25.84 3.08 -21.71
N ARG A 47 26.55 2.29 -22.56
CA ARG A 47 26.27 0.87 -22.81
C ARG A 47 26.15 0.04 -21.52
N ILE A 48 27.02 0.28 -20.53
CA ILE A 48 27.06 -0.48 -19.27
C ILE A 48 25.83 -0.18 -18.42
N LEU A 49 25.52 1.11 -18.19
CA LEU A 49 24.33 1.50 -17.42
C LEU A 49 23.03 1.05 -18.07
N ASN A 50 22.93 1.17 -19.40
CA ASN A 50 21.75 0.69 -20.13
C ASN A 50 21.52 -0.81 -19.92
N LYS A 51 22.58 -1.64 -19.98
CA LYS A 51 22.48 -3.07 -19.68
C LYS A 51 22.09 -3.34 -18.22
N ALA A 52 22.63 -2.56 -17.27
CA ALA A 52 22.34 -2.70 -15.86
C ALA A 52 20.86 -2.41 -15.57
N PHE A 53 20.32 -1.31 -16.08
CA PHE A 53 18.91 -0.95 -15.91
C PHE A 53 17.95 -1.94 -16.57
N GLN A 54 18.23 -2.35 -17.82
CA GLN A 54 17.43 -3.38 -18.49
C GLN A 54 17.40 -4.69 -17.70
N LYS A 55 18.55 -5.11 -17.16
CA LYS A 55 18.63 -6.30 -16.32
C LYS A 55 17.85 -6.13 -15.01
N ALA A 56 17.93 -4.95 -14.37
CA ALA A 56 17.15 -4.62 -13.18
C ALA A 56 15.65 -4.69 -13.45
N PHE A 57 15.17 -4.17 -14.57
CA PHE A 57 13.75 -4.24 -14.95
C PHE A 57 13.29 -5.68 -15.21
N ASN A 58 14.13 -6.51 -15.81
CA ASN A 58 13.85 -7.93 -16.00
C ASN A 58 13.79 -8.68 -14.67
N VAL A 59 14.70 -8.39 -13.73
CA VAL A 59 14.69 -8.96 -12.36
C VAL A 59 13.42 -8.52 -11.62
N ALA A 60 13.05 -7.24 -11.69
CA ALA A 60 11.81 -6.74 -11.11
C ALA A 60 10.57 -7.43 -11.69
N LYS A 61 10.54 -7.68 -13.01
CA LYS A 61 9.45 -8.43 -13.65
C LYS A 61 9.40 -9.88 -13.13
N GLN A 62 10.55 -10.53 -13.01
CA GLN A 62 10.64 -11.90 -12.51
C GLN A 62 10.14 -11.99 -11.05
N ILE A 63 10.60 -11.08 -10.18
CA ILE A 63 10.12 -10.97 -8.79
C ILE A 63 8.60 -10.87 -8.75
N ARG A 64 8.00 -10.00 -9.56
CA ARG A 64 6.54 -9.83 -9.62
C ARG A 64 5.78 -11.07 -10.08
N THR A 65 6.40 -11.85 -10.97
CA THR A 65 5.77 -13.04 -11.55
C THR A 65 5.92 -14.26 -10.65
N GLU A 66 7.06 -14.40 -9.97
CA GLU A 66 7.42 -15.60 -9.21
C GLU A 66 7.18 -15.47 -7.70
N THR A 67 6.89 -14.25 -7.22
CA THR A 67 6.64 -14.00 -5.79
C THR A 67 5.34 -13.26 -5.54
N ASN A 68 4.86 -13.35 -4.31
CA ASN A 68 3.69 -12.60 -3.86
C ASN A 68 4.07 -11.32 -3.10
N ILE A 69 5.29 -10.78 -3.30
CA ILE A 69 5.81 -9.61 -2.56
C ILE A 69 4.90 -8.39 -2.63
N GLN A 70 4.11 -8.26 -3.69
CA GLN A 70 3.18 -7.16 -3.90
C GLN A 70 1.77 -7.44 -3.39
N ARG A 71 1.49 -8.66 -2.92
CA ARG A 71 0.17 -9.03 -2.41
C ARG A 71 0.05 -8.74 -0.92
N GLY A 72 -1.17 -8.43 -0.52
CA GLY A 72 -1.55 -8.19 0.86
C GLY A 72 -1.40 -6.73 1.30
N SER A 73 -2.31 -6.35 2.13
CA SER A 73 -2.49 -5.00 2.64
C SER A 73 -1.79 -4.83 3.98
N VAL A 74 -1.00 -3.77 4.15
CA VAL A 74 -0.16 -3.57 5.36
C VAL A 74 -0.57 -2.38 6.22
N SER A 75 -1.59 -1.64 5.81
CA SER A 75 -2.17 -0.55 6.60
C SER A 75 -3.63 -0.84 6.91
N VAL A 76 -4.13 -0.28 8.00
CA VAL A 76 -5.55 -0.38 8.39
C VAL A 76 -6.46 0.03 7.22
N GLY A 77 -6.17 1.13 6.55
CA GLY A 77 -6.95 1.60 5.42
C GLY A 77 -6.93 0.64 4.22
N SER A 78 -5.78 0.05 3.90
CA SER A 78 -5.69 -0.92 2.80
C SER A 78 -6.35 -2.26 3.13
N VAL A 79 -6.31 -2.71 4.39
CA VAL A 79 -7.07 -3.88 4.85
C VAL A 79 -8.57 -3.61 4.76
N ALA A 80 -9.03 -2.43 5.18
CA ALA A 80 -10.43 -2.02 5.08
C ALA A 80 -10.94 -2.07 3.64
N VAL A 81 -10.14 -1.59 2.67
CA VAL A 81 -10.45 -1.68 1.24
C VAL A 81 -10.57 -3.14 0.78
N GLU A 82 -9.62 -3.99 1.14
CA GLU A 82 -9.63 -5.40 0.74
C GLU A 82 -10.86 -6.14 1.28
N LEU A 83 -11.24 -5.87 2.55
CA LEU A 83 -12.46 -6.43 3.14
C LEU A 83 -13.71 -5.93 2.42
N ALA A 84 -13.76 -4.65 2.09
CA ALA A 84 -14.85 -4.07 1.33
C ALA A 84 -14.97 -4.71 -0.07
N GLU A 85 -13.86 -4.89 -0.79
CA GLU A 85 -13.84 -5.57 -2.09
C GLU A 85 -14.29 -7.04 -2.00
N LYS A 86 -13.94 -7.75 -0.92
CA LYS A 86 -14.40 -9.13 -0.68
C LYS A 86 -15.91 -9.24 -0.44
N ILE A 87 -16.49 -8.25 0.26
CA ILE A 87 -17.92 -8.24 0.59
C ILE A 87 -18.75 -7.77 -0.60
N PHE A 88 -18.31 -6.73 -1.31
CA PHE A 88 -19.09 -6.05 -2.33
C PHE A 88 -18.67 -6.36 -3.77
N SER A 89 -17.55 -7.06 -3.97
CA SER A 89 -16.92 -7.36 -5.28
C SER A 89 -16.50 -6.12 -6.07
N SER A 90 -17.19 -4.99 -5.94
CA SER A 90 -16.86 -3.69 -6.52
C SER A 90 -17.25 -2.59 -5.55
N LEU A 91 -16.38 -1.57 -5.46
CA LEU A 91 -16.65 -0.38 -4.65
C LEU A 91 -17.29 0.75 -5.46
N SER A 92 -17.40 0.61 -6.77
CA SER A 92 -18.16 1.54 -7.59
C SER A 92 -19.60 1.60 -7.08
N ASP A 93 -20.14 2.78 -6.89
CA ASP A 93 -21.48 3.02 -6.36
C ASP A 93 -21.72 2.65 -4.88
N ARG A 94 -20.66 2.33 -4.12
CA ARG A 94 -20.81 2.11 -2.68
C ARG A 94 -20.77 3.41 -1.92
N GLN A 95 -21.74 3.58 -1.03
CA GLN A 95 -21.85 4.77 -0.19
C GLN A 95 -21.12 4.54 1.14
N VAL A 96 -20.23 5.47 1.46
CA VAL A 96 -19.40 5.43 2.66
C VAL A 96 -19.87 6.50 3.62
N MET A 97 -20.05 6.15 4.90
CA MET A 97 -20.25 7.09 5.99
C MET A 97 -19.04 7.07 6.90
N VAL A 98 -18.57 8.25 7.26
CA VAL A 98 -17.52 8.45 8.27
C VAL A 98 -18.13 9.07 9.51
N ILE A 99 -18.06 8.38 10.64
CA ILE A 99 -18.51 8.86 11.95
C ILE A 99 -17.27 9.18 12.78
N GLY A 100 -17.03 10.46 13.03
CA GLY A 100 -15.81 10.99 13.61
C GLY A 100 -14.86 11.53 12.54
N ALA A 101 -14.15 12.60 12.85
CA ALA A 101 -13.24 13.30 11.95
C ALA A 101 -11.79 13.22 12.46
N GLY A 102 -11.29 12.00 12.62
CA GLY A 102 -9.91 11.72 13.00
C GLY A 102 -9.03 11.37 11.80
N GLU A 103 -7.70 11.48 11.94
CA GLU A 103 -6.73 11.18 10.89
C GLU A 103 -6.86 9.74 10.37
N ALA A 104 -7.14 8.78 11.26
CA ALA A 104 -7.29 7.38 10.86
C ALA A 104 -8.52 7.15 9.98
N SER A 105 -9.65 7.80 10.29
CA SER A 105 -10.87 7.73 9.47
C SER A 105 -10.69 8.41 8.12
N GLU A 106 -10.00 9.54 8.06
CA GLU A 106 -9.65 10.22 6.81
C GLU A 106 -8.80 9.32 5.91
N LYS A 107 -7.70 8.75 6.42
CA LYS A 107 -6.82 7.84 5.66
C LYS A 107 -7.60 6.62 5.13
N THR A 108 -8.47 6.06 5.94
CA THR A 108 -9.29 4.90 5.56
C THR A 108 -10.32 5.28 4.49
N ALA A 109 -10.99 6.42 4.63
CA ALA A 109 -11.93 6.94 3.63
C ALA A 109 -11.24 7.24 2.30
N ARG A 110 -10.08 7.90 2.31
CA ARG A 110 -9.28 8.15 1.11
C ARG A 110 -8.86 6.85 0.40
N ALA A 111 -8.52 5.81 1.16
CA ALA A 111 -8.20 4.51 0.59
C ALA A 111 -9.41 3.88 -0.13
N LEU A 112 -10.62 3.96 0.43
CA LEU A 112 -11.86 3.49 -0.23
C LEU A 112 -12.19 4.31 -1.48
N LEU A 113 -12.07 5.64 -1.41
CA LEU A 113 -12.27 6.53 -2.56
C LEU A 113 -11.33 6.20 -3.72
N SER A 114 -10.04 5.95 -3.44
CA SER A 114 -9.05 5.59 -4.45
C SER A 114 -9.38 4.29 -5.20
N ARG A 115 -10.31 3.50 -4.68
CA ARG A 115 -10.81 2.24 -5.26
C ARG A 115 -12.21 2.35 -5.85
N GLY A 116 -12.72 3.57 -5.96
CA GLY A 116 -13.98 3.86 -6.66
C GLY A 116 -15.20 3.98 -5.78
N ALA A 117 -15.07 3.96 -4.44
CA ALA A 117 -16.20 4.29 -3.57
C ALA A 117 -16.65 5.74 -3.81
N HIS A 118 -17.94 5.96 -3.72
CA HIS A 118 -18.55 7.27 -3.96
C HIS A 118 -19.35 7.75 -2.76
N SER A 119 -19.74 9.02 -2.79
CA SER A 119 -20.70 9.59 -1.82
C SER A 119 -20.26 9.44 -0.37
N ILE A 120 -19.20 10.12 -0.01
CA ILE A 120 -18.78 10.21 1.39
C ILE A 120 -19.73 11.10 2.16
N ILE A 121 -20.27 10.57 3.25
CA ILE A 121 -21.05 11.32 4.24
C ILE A 121 -20.22 11.39 5.50
N VAL A 122 -19.94 12.59 5.99
CA VAL A 122 -19.20 12.78 7.24
C VAL A 122 -20.14 13.27 8.32
N SER A 123 -20.14 12.56 9.44
CA SER A 123 -20.85 12.91 10.66
C SER A 123 -19.87 13.04 11.82
N ASN A 124 -19.89 14.14 12.54
CA ASN A 124 -19.05 14.35 13.71
C ASN A 124 -19.79 15.24 14.73
N ARG A 125 -19.47 15.08 16.01
CA ARG A 125 -20.03 15.93 17.09
C ARG A 125 -19.77 17.41 16.84
N SER A 126 -18.56 17.79 16.40
CA SER A 126 -18.27 19.12 15.87
C SER A 126 -18.63 19.14 14.38
N HIS A 127 -19.70 19.83 14.03
CA HIS A 127 -20.15 19.96 12.65
C HIS A 127 -19.08 20.65 11.76
N GLU A 128 -18.34 21.62 12.30
CA GLU A 128 -17.25 22.30 11.57
C GLU A 128 -16.17 21.31 11.11
N ARG A 129 -15.78 20.35 11.99
CA ARG A 129 -14.83 19.29 11.63
C ARG A 129 -15.40 18.33 10.58
N ALA A 130 -16.71 18.03 10.67
CA ALA A 130 -17.37 17.22 9.65
C ALA A 130 -17.35 17.91 8.29
N VAL A 131 -17.63 19.22 8.25
CA VAL A 131 -17.60 20.03 7.02
C VAL A 131 -16.17 20.07 6.43
N ALA A 132 -15.16 20.34 7.27
CA ALA A 132 -13.77 20.39 6.81
C ALA A 132 -13.35 19.04 6.18
N LEU A 133 -13.58 17.92 6.87
CA LEU A 133 -13.25 16.59 6.35
C LEU A 133 -14.08 16.23 5.11
N ALA A 134 -15.36 16.58 5.08
CA ALA A 134 -16.20 16.34 3.91
C ALA A 134 -15.71 17.09 2.67
N GLN A 135 -15.25 18.33 2.82
CA GLN A 135 -14.66 19.10 1.73
C GLN A 135 -13.38 18.44 1.18
N GLU A 136 -12.51 17.95 2.07
CA GLU A 136 -11.29 17.24 1.68
C GLU A 136 -11.54 15.90 0.97
N LEU A 137 -12.66 15.25 1.29
CA LEU A 137 -13.06 13.96 0.72
C LEU A 137 -14.06 14.11 -0.45
N GLU A 138 -14.31 15.33 -0.90
CA GLU A 138 -15.32 15.63 -1.94
C GLU A 138 -16.71 15.08 -1.62
N GLY A 139 -17.05 15.04 -0.33
CA GLY A 139 -18.27 14.49 0.22
C GLY A 139 -19.21 15.56 0.78
N ARG A 140 -20.15 15.16 1.60
CA ARG A 140 -21.07 16.04 2.33
C ARG A 140 -21.02 15.79 3.83
N ALA A 141 -21.21 16.84 4.61
CA ALA A 141 -21.37 16.74 6.06
C ALA A 141 -22.83 16.68 6.46
N ILE A 142 -23.10 15.96 7.55
CA ILE A 142 -24.39 15.93 8.24
C ILE A 142 -24.19 16.17 9.74
N HIS A 143 -25.23 16.55 10.44
CA HIS A 143 -25.20 16.62 11.89
C HIS A 143 -25.12 15.23 12.52
N PHE A 144 -24.52 15.15 13.72
CA PHE A 144 -24.23 13.87 14.36
C PHE A 144 -25.49 13.06 14.70
N ASP A 145 -26.58 13.71 14.98
CA ASP A 145 -27.91 13.12 15.31
C ASP A 145 -28.67 12.65 14.04
N GLU A 146 -28.21 13.05 12.84
CA GLU A 146 -28.89 12.73 11.58
C GLU A 146 -28.34 11.46 10.88
N TRP A 147 -27.24 10.89 11.35
CA TRP A 147 -26.59 9.76 10.65
C TRP A 147 -27.51 8.54 10.48
N ALA A 148 -28.41 8.29 11.45
CA ALA A 148 -29.32 7.16 11.38
C ALA A 148 -30.32 7.26 10.21
N THR A 149 -30.70 8.48 9.80
CA THR A 149 -31.65 8.70 8.69
C THR A 149 -31.03 8.34 7.34
N GLU A 150 -29.72 8.51 7.19
CA GLU A 150 -28.96 8.17 5.99
C GLU A 150 -28.58 6.68 5.92
N PHE A 151 -28.66 5.98 7.03
CA PHE A 151 -28.10 4.65 7.22
C PHE A 151 -28.66 3.61 6.24
N SER A 152 -29.92 3.76 5.81
CA SER A 152 -30.55 2.86 4.84
C SER A 152 -29.83 2.82 3.48
N LYS A 153 -29.07 3.85 3.13
CA LYS A 153 -28.36 3.99 1.86
C LYS A 153 -26.89 3.59 1.95
N ILE A 154 -26.32 3.59 3.17
CA ILE A 154 -24.90 3.38 3.42
C ILE A 154 -24.51 1.90 3.26
N ASP A 155 -23.38 1.62 2.63
CA ASP A 155 -22.82 0.28 2.48
C ASP A 155 -21.63 0.04 3.43
N ILE A 156 -20.86 1.10 3.69
CA ILE A 156 -19.64 1.04 4.51
C ILE A 156 -19.70 2.16 5.55
N VAL A 157 -19.50 1.83 6.82
CA VAL A 157 -19.35 2.81 7.91
C VAL A 157 -17.93 2.72 8.46
N ILE A 158 -17.25 3.86 8.55
CA ILE A 158 -15.99 4.01 9.28
C ILE A 158 -16.31 4.78 10.55
N SER A 159 -16.11 4.17 11.72
CA SER A 159 -16.30 4.82 13.00
C SER A 159 -14.96 5.06 13.69
N SER A 160 -14.74 6.31 14.10
CA SER A 160 -13.49 6.78 14.74
C SER A 160 -13.80 8.00 15.62
N THR A 161 -14.60 7.80 16.67
CA THR A 161 -14.91 8.88 17.60
C THR A 161 -14.09 8.76 18.90
N SER A 162 -14.17 9.77 19.73
CA SER A 162 -13.63 9.76 21.10
C SER A 162 -14.75 9.55 22.13
N ALA A 163 -15.85 8.92 21.74
CA ALA A 163 -16.95 8.64 22.65
C ALA A 163 -16.48 7.67 23.75
N PRO A 164 -16.85 7.90 25.03
CA PRO A 164 -16.45 7.01 26.12
C PRO A 164 -17.25 5.70 26.14
N HIS A 165 -18.32 5.61 25.36
CA HIS A 165 -19.21 4.45 25.26
C HIS A 165 -19.55 4.19 23.80
N PRO A 166 -19.91 2.94 23.45
CA PRO A 166 -20.36 2.61 22.11
C PRO A 166 -21.52 3.48 21.66
N ILE A 167 -21.44 3.99 20.44
CA ILE A 167 -22.47 4.81 19.82
C ILE A 167 -23.47 3.96 19.04
N LEU A 168 -23.06 2.76 18.60
CA LEU A 168 -23.86 1.81 17.85
C LEU A 168 -23.88 0.46 18.56
N ASP A 169 -25.07 0.01 18.90
CA ASP A 169 -25.37 -1.28 19.50
C ASP A 169 -26.37 -2.06 18.65
N ARG A 170 -26.61 -3.32 19.01
CA ARG A 170 -27.57 -4.18 18.31
C ARG A 170 -28.96 -3.62 18.30
N ALA A 171 -29.43 -3.04 19.42
CA ALA A 171 -30.80 -2.52 19.55
C ALA A 171 -31.04 -1.35 18.59
N LYS A 172 -30.03 -0.50 18.36
CA LYS A 172 -30.11 0.61 17.40
C LYS A 172 -29.98 0.10 15.96
N LEU A 173 -29.12 -0.89 15.70
CA LEU A 173 -28.81 -1.33 14.35
C LEU A 173 -29.88 -2.26 13.75
N GLU A 174 -30.47 -3.15 14.54
CA GLU A 174 -31.43 -4.14 14.04
C GLU A 174 -32.66 -3.51 13.33
N PRO A 175 -33.29 -2.44 13.82
CA PRO A 175 -34.36 -1.74 13.11
C PRO A 175 -33.88 -1.14 11.77
N LEU A 176 -32.66 -0.60 11.74
CA LEU A 176 -32.07 -0.01 10.52
C LEU A 176 -31.78 -1.07 9.47
N MET A 177 -31.33 -2.26 9.88
CA MET A 177 -31.08 -3.38 8.96
C MET A 177 -32.36 -3.86 8.27
N LYS A 178 -33.52 -3.87 8.96
CA LYS A 178 -34.81 -4.20 8.34
C LYS A 178 -35.17 -3.26 7.19
N LEU A 179 -34.82 -1.98 7.29
CA LEU A 179 -35.04 -0.98 6.23
C LEU A 179 -34.11 -1.18 5.01
N ARG A 180 -32.99 -1.88 5.20
CA ARG A 180 -31.98 -2.12 4.16
C ARG A 180 -32.32 -3.27 3.19
N LYS A 181 -33.38 -4.01 3.43
CA LYS A 181 -33.81 -5.14 2.58
C LYS A 181 -32.67 -6.14 2.32
N ASN A 182 -32.02 -6.59 3.35
CA ASN A 182 -30.89 -7.55 3.32
C ASN A 182 -29.63 -7.08 2.57
N ARG A 183 -29.47 -5.79 2.33
CA ARG A 183 -28.21 -5.26 1.79
C ARG A 183 -27.10 -5.40 2.83
N SER A 184 -25.93 -5.90 2.39
CA SER A 184 -24.74 -6.03 3.23
C SER A 184 -24.31 -4.67 3.79
N LEU A 185 -23.77 -4.70 5.00
CA LEU A 185 -23.22 -3.56 5.71
C LEU A 185 -21.86 -3.93 6.27
N LEU A 186 -20.85 -3.16 5.88
CA LEU A 186 -19.50 -3.25 6.45
C LEU A 186 -19.32 -2.15 7.50
N LEU A 187 -18.97 -2.54 8.70
CA LEU A 187 -18.66 -1.66 9.82
C LEU A 187 -17.16 -1.77 10.13
N ILE A 188 -16.47 -0.65 10.09
CA ILE A 188 -15.04 -0.52 10.36
C ILE A 188 -14.89 0.36 11.59
N ASP A 189 -14.68 -0.25 12.76
CA ASP A 189 -14.52 0.45 14.03
C ASP A 189 -13.03 0.61 14.37
N ILE A 190 -12.51 1.80 14.10
CA ILE A 190 -11.12 2.17 14.40
C ILE A 190 -11.01 3.11 15.61
N ALA A 191 -12.08 3.22 16.39
CA ALA A 191 -12.11 4.02 17.61
C ALA A 191 -11.43 3.32 18.80
N VAL A 192 -10.87 4.13 19.70
CA VAL A 192 -10.35 3.71 21.00
C VAL A 192 -10.83 4.73 22.04
N PRO A 193 -11.74 4.33 22.94
CA PRO A 193 -12.43 3.04 23.04
C PRO A 193 -13.37 2.75 21.87
N ARG A 194 -13.91 1.53 21.79
CA ARG A 194 -14.77 1.07 20.70
C ARG A 194 -16.05 1.87 20.58
N ASP A 195 -16.41 2.22 19.34
CA ASP A 195 -17.67 2.90 19.01
C ASP A 195 -18.83 1.92 18.77
N ILE A 196 -18.53 0.67 18.44
CA ILE A 196 -19.53 -0.32 18.03
C ILE A 196 -19.45 -1.55 18.93
N GLU A 197 -20.60 -1.97 19.46
CA GLU A 197 -20.67 -3.18 20.27
C GLU A 197 -20.46 -4.45 19.42
N PRO A 198 -19.69 -5.45 19.90
CA PRO A 198 -19.37 -6.65 19.13
C PRO A 198 -20.58 -7.50 18.73
N ASP A 199 -21.66 -7.43 19.48
CA ASP A 199 -22.86 -8.22 19.26
C ASP A 199 -23.64 -7.82 17.99
N VAL A 200 -23.35 -6.66 17.41
CA VAL A 200 -23.91 -6.28 16.08
C VAL A 200 -23.46 -7.26 14.99
N ASN A 201 -22.34 -7.95 15.16
CA ASN A 201 -21.84 -8.93 14.19
C ASN A 201 -22.70 -10.20 14.10
N PHE A 202 -23.62 -10.41 15.05
CA PHE A 202 -24.62 -11.49 14.99
C PHE A 202 -25.86 -11.13 14.15
N LEU A 203 -25.96 -9.90 13.67
CA LEU A 203 -27.02 -9.51 12.74
C LEU A 203 -26.69 -10.01 11.33
N GLU A 204 -27.71 -10.47 10.64
CA GLU A 204 -27.58 -10.95 9.26
C GLU A 204 -27.09 -9.84 8.31
N ASN A 205 -26.14 -10.16 7.45
CA ASN A 205 -25.52 -9.24 6.49
C ASN A 205 -24.77 -8.04 7.10
N VAL A 206 -24.38 -8.13 8.38
CA VAL A 206 -23.50 -7.18 9.06
C VAL A 206 -22.12 -7.79 9.23
N TYR A 207 -21.09 -7.06 8.83
CA TYR A 207 -19.69 -7.43 8.93
C TYR A 207 -18.97 -6.36 9.75
N LEU A 208 -18.61 -6.67 10.98
CA LEU A 208 -17.87 -5.77 11.85
C LEU A 208 -16.41 -6.17 11.92
N TYR A 209 -15.53 -5.22 11.63
CA TYR A 209 -14.10 -5.33 11.87
C TYR A 209 -13.62 -4.16 12.71
N ASN A 210 -13.01 -4.46 13.82
CA ASN A 210 -12.43 -3.45 14.69
C ASN A 210 -10.93 -3.23 14.40
N ILE A 211 -10.31 -2.26 15.06
CA ILE A 211 -8.90 -1.90 14.84
C ILE A 211 -7.95 -3.08 15.09
N ASP A 212 -8.23 -3.96 16.08
CA ASP A 212 -7.38 -5.11 16.37
C ASP A 212 -7.49 -6.17 15.29
N ASP A 213 -8.71 -6.41 14.75
CA ASP A 213 -8.94 -7.32 13.64
C ASP A 213 -8.16 -6.86 12.39
N LEU A 214 -8.25 -5.55 12.08
CA LEU A 214 -7.55 -4.97 10.94
C LEU A 214 -6.03 -5.02 11.11
N GLN A 215 -5.52 -4.79 12.32
CA GLN A 215 -4.11 -4.90 12.64
C GLN A 215 -3.61 -6.35 12.57
N ALA A 216 -4.40 -7.32 13.05
CA ALA A 216 -4.06 -8.73 12.95
C ALA A 216 -3.92 -9.17 11.49
N ILE A 217 -4.88 -8.80 10.63
CA ILE A 217 -4.82 -9.07 9.19
C ILE A 217 -3.58 -8.41 8.55
N ALA A 218 -3.31 -7.14 8.87
CA ALA A 218 -2.14 -6.43 8.36
C ALA A 218 -0.83 -7.10 8.80
N ASN A 219 -0.74 -7.57 10.05
CA ASN A 219 0.43 -8.28 10.59
C ASN A 219 0.65 -9.63 9.91
N ASP A 220 -0.42 -10.37 9.59
CA ASP A 220 -0.31 -11.62 8.83
C ASP A 220 0.25 -11.38 7.43
N TYR A 221 -0.18 -10.33 6.76
CA TYR A 221 0.39 -9.94 5.47
C TYR A 221 1.86 -9.51 5.58
N LEU A 222 2.24 -8.80 6.65
CA LEU A 222 3.64 -8.47 6.91
C LEU A 222 4.50 -9.71 7.13
N LYS A 223 3.96 -10.73 7.83
CA LYS A 223 4.67 -12.00 8.03
C LYS A 223 4.87 -12.73 6.70
N GLN A 224 3.80 -12.89 5.92
CA GLN A 224 3.88 -13.49 4.57
C GLN A 224 4.86 -12.72 3.67
N ARG A 225 4.87 -11.38 3.75
CA ARG A 225 5.77 -10.53 2.98
C ARG A 225 7.24 -10.74 3.34
N ARG A 226 7.56 -11.04 4.62
CA ARG A 226 8.94 -11.40 5.02
C ARG A 226 9.42 -12.69 4.35
N GLU A 227 8.57 -13.69 4.23
CA GLU A 227 8.88 -14.93 3.51
C GLU A 227 9.11 -14.67 2.00
N GLU A 228 8.28 -13.82 1.42
CA GLU A 228 8.44 -13.42 0.02
C GLU A 228 9.71 -12.58 -0.21
N ILE A 229 10.14 -11.75 0.74
CA ILE A 229 11.42 -11.04 0.67
C ILE A 229 12.57 -12.03 0.54
N VAL A 230 12.58 -13.13 1.31
CA VAL A 230 13.62 -14.16 1.20
C VAL A 230 13.64 -14.79 -0.19
N ARG A 231 12.49 -15.04 -0.80
CA ARG A 231 12.40 -15.52 -2.19
C ARG A 231 12.94 -14.49 -3.20
N CYS A 232 12.58 -13.23 -3.02
CA CYS A 232 13.10 -12.15 -3.86
C CYS A 232 14.63 -12.04 -3.76
N GLU A 233 15.19 -12.11 -2.55
CA GLU A 233 16.64 -12.09 -2.34
C GLU A 233 17.36 -13.26 -3.03
N LYS A 234 16.74 -14.45 -3.03
CA LYS A 234 17.27 -15.59 -3.77
C LYS A 234 17.31 -15.32 -5.27
N ILE A 235 16.23 -14.79 -5.86
CA ILE A 235 16.19 -14.42 -7.28
C ILE A 235 17.28 -13.40 -7.60
N ILE A 236 17.45 -12.36 -6.78
CA ILE A 236 18.49 -11.34 -6.97
C ILE A 236 19.88 -11.97 -6.90
N SER A 237 20.15 -12.77 -5.88
CA SER A 237 21.43 -13.47 -5.69
C SER A 237 21.82 -14.33 -6.89
N GLU A 238 20.87 -15.10 -7.41
CA GLU A 238 21.08 -15.93 -8.61
C GLU A 238 21.41 -15.09 -9.85
N LYS A 239 20.83 -13.90 -9.99
CA LYS A 239 21.13 -12.98 -11.11
C LYS A 239 22.44 -12.22 -10.96
N VAL A 240 22.91 -12.02 -9.74
CA VAL A 240 24.19 -11.34 -9.43
C VAL A 240 25.36 -12.33 -9.48
N LYS A 241 25.15 -13.61 -9.15
CA LYS A 241 26.20 -14.64 -9.10
C LYS A 241 27.06 -14.72 -10.36
N PRO A 242 26.51 -14.81 -11.58
CA PRO A 242 27.34 -14.86 -12.80
C PRO A 242 28.23 -13.62 -12.99
N LEU A 243 27.77 -12.46 -12.49
CA LEU A 243 28.51 -11.20 -12.57
C LEU A 243 29.67 -11.15 -11.58
N ARG A 244 29.53 -11.83 -10.42
CA ARG A 244 30.63 -12.02 -9.46
C ARG A 244 31.72 -12.95 -10.04
N GLU A 245 31.30 -14.02 -10.69
CA GLU A 245 32.20 -15.00 -11.28
C GLU A 245 32.99 -14.42 -12.47
N MET A 246 32.35 -13.59 -13.32
CA MET A 246 33.03 -12.91 -14.44
C MET A 246 34.11 -11.93 -13.97
N LYS A 247 33.97 -11.31 -12.80
CA LYS A 247 34.99 -10.40 -12.25
C LYS A 247 36.23 -11.15 -11.74
N ASN A 248 36.05 -12.39 -11.29
CA ASN A 248 37.15 -13.25 -10.85
C ASN A 248 37.92 -13.90 -12.01
N ILE A 249 37.43 -13.78 -13.25
CA ILE A 249 38.02 -14.36 -14.47
C ILE A 249 38.78 -13.31 -15.31
N GLN A 250 38.67 -12.00 -14.99
CA GLN A 250 39.51 -11.02 -15.67
C GLN A 250 40.98 -11.21 -15.23
N PRO A 251 41.89 -11.59 -16.14
CA PRO A 251 43.33 -11.68 -15.85
C PRO A 251 43.79 -10.27 -15.44
N GLN A 252 44.70 -10.22 -14.48
CA GLN A 252 45.56 -9.07 -14.25
C GLN A 252 46.10 -8.61 -15.58
N MET A 253 45.63 -7.47 -16.11
CA MET A 253 46.36 -6.83 -17.20
C MET A 253 47.72 -6.48 -16.67
N ASN A 254 48.74 -7.10 -17.27
CA ASN A 254 50.13 -6.77 -17.09
C ASN A 254 50.35 -5.27 -17.17
N THR A 255 50.73 -4.70 -16.06
CA THR A 255 51.40 -3.42 -15.97
C THR A 255 52.90 -3.60 -16.20
N ASP A 256 53.27 -4.19 -17.33
CA ASP A 256 54.66 -4.21 -17.77
C ASP A 256 54.67 -3.79 -19.22
N GLN A 257 55.38 -2.71 -19.46
CA GLN A 257 55.85 -2.08 -20.69
C GLN A 257 55.29 -0.69 -20.99
N HIS A 258 55.88 0.26 -20.31
CA HIS A 258 56.32 1.50 -20.91
C HIS A 258 57.65 1.93 -20.23
N GLU A 259 58.72 1.24 -20.59
CA GLU A 259 60.06 1.83 -20.55
C GLU A 259 60.12 2.90 -21.64
N TYR A 260 60.14 4.12 -21.19
CA TYR A 260 60.57 5.24 -22.05
C TYR A 260 62.06 5.15 -22.27
N VAL A 261 62.46 4.74 -23.47
CA VAL A 261 63.79 4.93 -23.97
C VAL A 261 64.00 6.44 -24.19
N ALA A 262 64.73 7.06 -23.27
CA ALA A 262 65.31 8.36 -23.50
C ALA A 262 66.55 8.13 -24.43
N ASN A 263 66.43 8.56 -25.67
CA ASN A 263 67.63 8.70 -26.54
C ASN A 263 67.96 10.19 -26.60
N GLU A 264 69.17 10.43 -26.08
CA GLU A 264 70.02 11.56 -26.35
C GLU A 264 70.23 11.70 -27.88
N THR A 265 70.21 12.95 -28.36
CA THR A 265 71.28 13.43 -29.26
C THR A 265 71.16 14.92 -29.54
N ALA A 266 72.30 15.58 -29.23
CA ALA A 266 72.90 16.77 -29.78
C ALA A 266 72.09 18.11 -29.85
#